data_5132c2ab82fa7431742415d4054e5171
#
_entry.id   5132c2ab82fa7431742415d4054e5171
#
_cell.length_a   1.000
_cell.length_b   1.000
_cell.length_c   1.000
_cell.angle_alpha   90.00
_cell.angle_beta   90.00
_cell.angle_gamma   90.00
#
_symmetry.space_group_name_H-M   'P 1'
#
loop_
_entity.id
_entity.type
_entity.pdbx_description
1 polymer ?
#
loop_
_entity_poly.entity_id
_entity_poly.type
_entity_poly.pdbx_seq_one_letter_code
_entity_poly.pdbx_strand_id
1 'polypeptide(L)'
;MVKKIIFCLIVIFLAIPVSLFAQDELVVTTDLEKRPLIDLTPIQDYLMGPDGYQLLSTTHDILGYSAVLIGLTAGLLSPDLIDDDFHEVLGYTASAAAAMNIGIGFLNYGDRLNTGNGLFTIDNIHIVLGITGGVFMIAASFLGESDAHPIMAGLGTAMMGAGIVLQL
;
A
#
# COMPACT_ATOMS: atom_id res chain seq x y z
N MET A 1 -10.99 -15.87 -13.87
CA MET A 1 -9.91 -16.64 -13.20
C MET A 1 -8.76 -15.72 -12.79
N VAL A 2 -8.29 -14.84 -13.65
CA VAL A 2 -7.20 -13.87 -13.39
C VAL A 2 -7.50 -12.94 -12.20
N LYS A 3 -8.72 -12.38 -12.11
CA LYS A 3 -9.14 -11.48 -11.00
C LYS A 3 -8.95 -12.12 -9.61
N LYS A 4 -9.23 -13.42 -9.46
CA LYS A 4 -9.03 -14.13 -8.19
C LYS A 4 -7.55 -14.33 -7.85
N ILE A 5 -6.71 -14.52 -8.87
CA ILE A 5 -5.25 -14.68 -8.68
C ILE A 5 -4.64 -13.34 -8.23
N ILE A 6 -5.03 -12.24 -8.87
CA ILE A 6 -4.58 -10.89 -8.49
C ILE A 6 -5.01 -10.57 -7.05
N PHE A 7 -6.26 -10.88 -6.67
CA PHE A 7 -6.73 -10.72 -5.30
C PHE A 7 -5.88 -11.48 -4.29
N CYS A 8 -5.63 -12.77 -4.56
CA CYS A 8 -4.78 -13.58 -3.67
C CYS A 8 -3.36 -13.01 -3.55
N LEU A 9 -2.78 -12.52 -4.66
CA LEU A 9 -1.46 -11.90 -4.64
C LEU A 9 -1.45 -10.60 -3.82
N ILE A 10 -2.47 -9.75 -3.95
CA ILE A 10 -2.60 -8.52 -3.17
C ILE A 10 -2.78 -8.84 -1.69
N VAL A 11 -3.64 -9.81 -1.34
CA VAL A 11 -3.86 -10.23 0.05
C VAL A 11 -2.58 -10.81 0.65
N ILE A 12 -1.85 -11.64 -0.09
CA ILE A 12 -0.56 -12.20 0.34
C ILE A 12 0.45 -11.06 0.55
N PHE A 13 0.53 -10.11 -0.38
CA PHE A 13 1.46 -8.99 -0.30
C PHE A 13 1.15 -8.05 0.88
N LEU A 14 -0.13 -7.83 1.20
CA LEU A 14 -0.56 -7.05 2.37
C LEU A 14 -0.37 -7.82 3.69
N ALA A 15 -0.46 -9.15 3.67
CA ALA A 15 -0.31 -9.99 4.87
C ALA A 15 1.16 -10.16 5.29
N ILE A 16 2.11 -10.16 4.34
CA ILE A 16 3.54 -10.33 4.63
C ILE A 16 4.08 -9.26 5.59
N PRO A 17 3.83 -7.95 5.39
CA PRO A 17 4.32 -6.93 6.31
C PRO A 17 3.73 -7.09 7.72
N VAL A 18 2.43 -7.39 7.83
CA VAL A 18 1.76 -7.54 9.13
C VAL A 18 2.36 -8.68 9.95
N SER A 19 2.71 -9.79 9.30
CA SER A 19 3.34 -10.93 9.99
C SER A 19 4.79 -10.67 10.38
N LEU A 20 5.51 -9.80 9.66
CA LEU A 20 6.88 -9.39 10.00
C LEU A 20 6.91 -8.47 11.22
N PHE A 21 5.92 -7.56 11.37
CA PHE A 21 5.82 -6.65 12.51
C PHE A 21 5.22 -7.32 13.76
N ALA A 22 4.43 -8.38 13.61
CA ALA A 22 3.85 -9.12 14.74
C ALA A 22 4.87 -9.97 15.52
N GLN A 23 6.13 -10.09 15.07
CA GLN A 23 7.14 -10.92 15.72
C GLN A 23 7.87 -10.23 16.88
N ASP A 24 7.81 -8.91 17.02
CA ASP A 24 8.57 -8.20 18.06
C ASP A 24 7.92 -8.23 19.46
N GLU A 25 6.66 -8.64 19.61
CA GLU A 25 5.98 -8.69 20.92
C GLU A 25 5.92 -10.10 21.57
N LEU A 26 6.41 -11.14 20.93
CA LEU A 26 6.42 -12.49 21.49
C LEU A 26 7.82 -12.97 21.83
N VAL A 27 8.52 -12.23 22.72
CA VAL A 27 9.66 -12.78 23.44
C VAL A 27 9.12 -13.70 24.55
N VAL A 28 8.56 -14.83 24.17
CA VAL A 28 8.49 -15.99 25.06
C VAL A 28 9.89 -16.59 25.06
N THR A 29 10.63 -16.29 26.11
CA THR A 29 11.87 -16.99 26.46
C THR A 29 11.60 -18.47 26.62
N THR A 30 11.63 -19.23 25.56
CA THR A 30 11.86 -20.65 25.56
C THR A 30 13.16 -20.89 24.83
N ASP A 31 14.15 -21.37 25.60
CA ASP A 31 15.47 -21.85 25.19
C ASP A 31 15.38 -23.02 24.19
N LEU A 32 14.96 -22.70 22.97
CA LEU A 32 15.11 -23.57 21.83
C LEU A 32 15.65 -22.70 20.71
N GLU A 33 16.92 -22.82 20.47
CA GLU A 33 17.67 -22.29 19.34
C GLU A 33 17.07 -22.81 18.01
N LYS A 34 15.88 -22.32 17.68
CA LYS A 34 15.27 -22.56 16.38
C LYS A 34 15.87 -21.52 15.44
N ARG A 35 16.94 -21.93 14.75
CA ARG A 35 17.38 -21.18 13.57
C ARG A 35 16.17 -21.04 12.63
N PRO A 36 15.83 -19.83 12.16
CA PRO A 36 14.75 -19.69 11.20
C PRO A 36 15.06 -20.54 9.97
N LEU A 37 14.05 -21.21 9.42
CA LEU A 37 14.16 -22.03 8.21
C LEU A 37 14.76 -21.24 7.03
N ILE A 38 14.59 -19.91 7.04
CA ILE A 38 15.16 -18.98 6.08
C ILE A 38 15.76 -17.83 6.89
N ASP A 39 17.06 -17.61 6.76
CA ASP A 39 17.71 -16.45 7.34
C ASP A 39 17.49 -15.23 6.44
N LEU A 40 16.58 -14.35 6.86
CA LEU A 40 16.28 -13.10 6.18
C LEU A 40 17.14 -11.93 6.66
N THR A 41 18.01 -12.14 7.65
CA THR A 41 18.87 -11.10 8.24
C THR A 41 19.66 -10.33 7.17
N PRO A 42 20.29 -10.97 6.16
CA PRO A 42 21.03 -10.22 5.14
C PRO A 42 20.15 -9.30 4.28
N ILE A 43 18.89 -9.71 4.05
CA ILE A 43 17.93 -8.90 3.29
C ILE A 43 17.44 -7.75 4.16
N GLN A 44 17.15 -7.99 5.44
CA GLN A 44 16.76 -6.95 6.38
C GLN A 44 17.87 -5.93 6.58
N ASP A 45 19.11 -6.37 6.78
CA ASP A 45 20.27 -5.48 6.92
C ASP A 45 20.48 -4.63 5.67
N TYR A 46 20.31 -5.20 4.48
CA TYR A 46 20.36 -4.46 3.21
C TYR A 46 19.23 -3.45 3.10
N LEU A 47 17.98 -3.86 3.36
CA LEU A 47 16.80 -2.99 3.23
C LEU A 47 16.75 -1.90 4.31
N MET A 48 17.29 -2.14 5.49
CA MET A 48 17.33 -1.19 6.61
C MET A 48 18.65 -0.41 6.70
N GLY A 49 19.63 -0.73 5.85
CA GLY A 49 20.83 0.08 5.68
C GLY A 49 20.53 1.41 4.96
N PRO A 50 21.49 2.36 4.96
CA PRO A 50 21.30 3.68 4.36
C PRO A 50 20.83 3.64 2.90
N ASP A 51 21.41 2.76 2.11
CA ASP A 51 21.09 2.61 0.69
C ASP A 51 19.69 1.97 0.48
N GLY A 52 19.35 0.98 1.29
CA GLY A 52 18.05 0.32 1.25
C GLY A 52 16.93 1.26 1.71
N TYR A 53 17.15 2.03 2.76
CA TYR A 53 16.20 3.04 3.23
C TYR A 53 15.91 4.08 2.13
N GLN A 54 16.94 4.59 1.45
CA GLN A 54 16.77 5.54 0.36
C GLN A 54 16.02 4.92 -0.82
N LEU A 55 16.32 3.66 -1.16
CA LEU A 55 15.62 2.92 -2.21
C LEU A 55 14.13 2.76 -1.88
N LEU A 56 13.82 2.32 -0.66
CA LEU A 56 12.43 2.13 -0.20
C LEU A 56 11.66 3.45 -0.18
N SER A 57 12.28 4.53 0.32
CA SER A 57 11.68 5.86 0.33
C SER A 57 11.35 6.33 -1.08
N THR A 58 12.34 6.32 -1.98
CA THR A 58 12.13 6.72 -3.38
C THR A 58 11.07 5.87 -4.07
N THR A 59 11.06 4.56 -3.82
CA THR A 59 10.08 3.64 -4.41
C THR A 59 8.67 3.91 -3.85
N HIS A 60 8.56 4.20 -2.53
CA HIS A 60 7.30 4.59 -1.91
C HIS A 60 6.73 5.85 -2.59
N ASP A 61 7.54 6.89 -2.76
CA ASP A 61 7.13 8.14 -3.38
C ASP A 61 6.66 7.92 -4.84
N ILE A 62 7.45 7.20 -5.64
CA ILE A 62 7.10 6.90 -7.04
C ILE A 62 5.79 6.13 -7.13
N LEU A 63 5.60 5.11 -6.29
CA LEU A 63 4.38 4.30 -6.29
C LEU A 63 3.17 5.11 -5.83
N GLY A 64 3.33 5.96 -4.81
CA GLY A 64 2.26 6.85 -4.34
C GLY A 64 1.80 7.83 -5.42
N TYR A 65 2.74 8.55 -6.04
CA TYR A 65 2.43 9.46 -7.15
C TYR A 65 1.82 8.71 -8.34
N SER A 66 2.34 7.54 -8.69
CA SER A 66 1.83 6.74 -9.79
C SER A 66 0.40 6.26 -9.53
N ALA A 67 0.11 5.77 -8.33
CA ALA A 67 -1.23 5.31 -7.96
C ALA A 67 -2.26 6.45 -8.09
N VAL A 68 -1.93 7.64 -7.57
CA VAL A 68 -2.82 8.81 -7.66
C VAL A 68 -2.98 9.28 -9.10
N LEU A 69 -1.89 9.40 -9.87
CA LEU A 69 -1.96 9.88 -11.25
C LEU A 69 -2.77 8.92 -12.14
N ILE A 70 -2.51 7.62 -12.04
CA ILE A 70 -3.24 6.61 -12.82
C ILE A 70 -4.70 6.54 -12.36
N GLY A 71 -4.97 6.61 -11.03
CA GLY A 71 -6.32 6.63 -10.50
C GLY A 71 -7.12 7.86 -10.95
N LEU A 72 -6.52 9.05 -10.98
CA LEU A 72 -7.12 10.26 -11.56
C LEU A 72 -7.38 10.08 -13.05
N THR A 73 -6.42 9.53 -13.78
CA THR A 73 -6.57 9.28 -15.22
C THR A 73 -7.74 8.34 -15.50
N ALA A 74 -7.82 7.22 -14.76
CA ALA A 74 -8.93 6.28 -14.86
C ALA A 74 -10.28 6.93 -14.52
N GLY A 75 -10.32 7.79 -13.49
CA GLY A 75 -11.54 8.50 -13.11
C GLY A 75 -12.00 9.58 -14.11
N LEU A 76 -11.05 10.27 -14.75
CA LEU A 76 -11.34 11.30 -15.76
C LEU A 76 -11.69 10.70 -17.13
N LEU A 77 -11.06 9.59 -17.47
CA LEU A 77 -11.33 8.84 -18.68
C LEU A 77 -12.39 7.77 -18.36
N SER A 78 -13.65 8.20 -18.34
CA SER A 78 -14.77 7.29 -18.12
C SER A 78 -14.86 6.23 -19.24
N PRO A 79 -15.54 5.10 -19.01
CA PRO A 79 -15.77 4.07 -20.03
C PRO A 79 -16.41 4.61 -21.30
N ASP A 80 -17.16 5.74 -21.23
CA ASP A 80 -17.73 6.41 -22.38
C ASP A 80 -16.70 7.06 -23.31
N LEU A 81 -15.48 7.34 -22.81
CA LEU A 81 -14.40 8.03 -23.52
C LEU A 81 -13.29 7.09 -23.98
N ILE A 82 -13.13 5.95 -23.33
CA ILE A 82 -12.10 4.95 -23.62
C ILE A 82 -12.72 3.54 -23.61
N ASP A 83 -12.01 2.62 -24.23
CA ASP A 83 -12.37 1.20 -24.21
C ASP A 83 -12.43 0.65 -22.79
N ASP A 84 -13.43 -0.18 -22.48
CA ASP A 84 -13.66 -0.78 -21.17
C ASP A 84 -12.45 -1.58 -20.69
N ASP A 85 -11.79 -2.33 -21.59
CA ASP A 85 -10.60 -3.11 -21.25
C ASP A 85 -9.45 -2.20 -20.82
N PHE A 86 -9.30 -1.04 -21.47
CA PHE A 86 -8.27 -0.07 -21.10
C PHE A 86 -8.56 0.61 -19.76
N HIS A 87 -9.83 0.96 -19.49
CA HIS A 87 -10.26 1.46 -18.19
C HIS A 87 -9.97 0.44 -17.07
N GLU A 88 -10.30 -0.82 -17.30
CA GLU A 88 -10.03 -1.91 -16.35
C GLU A 88 -8.51 -2.06 -16.07
N VAL A 89 -7.66 -1.98 -17.10
CA VAL A 89 -6.20 -2.01 -16.97
C VAL A 89 -5.68 -0.85 -16.12
N LEU A 90 -6.18 0.36 -16.36
CA LEU A 90 -5.79 1.53 -15.54
C LEU A 90 -6.19 1.33 -14.08
N GLY A 91 -7.41 0.87 -13.82
CA GLY A 91 -7.92 0.60 -12.47
C GLY A 91 -7.08 -0.44 -11.72
N TYR A 92 -6.75 -1.56 -12.36
CA TYR A 92 -5.88 -2.57 -11.74
C TYR A 92 -4.45 -2.08 -11.54
N THR A 93 -3.92 -1.30 -12.47
CA THR A 93 -2.56 -0.75 -12.34
C THR A 93 -2.48 0.24 -11.19
N ALA A 94 -3.45 1.14 -11.04
CA ALA A 94 -3.55 2.06 -9.92
C ALA A 94 -3.65 1.31 -8.58
N SER A 95 -4.49 0.27 -8.53
CA SER A 95 -4.69 -0.56 -7.33
C SER A 95 -3.45 -1.35 -6.96
N ALA A 96 -2.73 -1.90 -7.93
CA ALA A 96 -1.46 -2.58 -7.69
C ALA A 96 -0.39 -1.63 -7.17
N ALA A 97 -0.28 -0.43 -7.75
CA ALA A 97 0.63 0.60 -7.28
C ALA A 97 0.29 1.03 -5.84
N ALA A 98 -1.00 1.22 -5.52
CA ALA A 98 -1.46 1.55 -4.17
C ALA A 98 -1.13 0.43 -3.15
N ALA A 99 -1.35 -0.84 -3.52
CA ALA A 99 -1.02 -1.98 -2.66
C ALA A 99 0.49 -2.06 -2.36
N MET A 100 1.32 -1.92 -3.39
CA MET A 100 2.77 -1.90 -3.21
C MET A 100 3.23 -0.70 -2.40
N ASN A 101 2.63 0.48 -2.62
CA ASN A 101 2.92 1.69 -1.86
C ASN A 101 2.65 1.50 -0.36
N ILE A 102 1.50 0.91 0.00
CA ILE A 102 1.17 0.58 1.40
C ILE A 102 2.22 -0.36 1.98
N GLY A 103 2.55 -1.46 1.28
CA GLY A 103 3.53 -2.43 1.75
C GLY A 103 4.92 -1.83 2.00
N ILE A 104 5.43 -1.05 1.04
CA ILE A 104 6.73 -0.37 1.17
C ILE A 104 6.67 0.71 2.25
N GLY A 105 5.56 1.44 2.36
CA GLY A 105 5.34 2.42 3.41
C GLY A 105 5.45 1.81 4.81
N PHE A 106 4.86 0.63 5.02
CA PHE A 106 5.01 -0.10 6.28
C PHE A 106 6.46 -0.55 6.54
N LEU A 107 7.14 -1.05 5.52
CA LEU A 107 8.54 -1.48 5.67
C LEU A 107 9.47 -0.32 6.02
N ASN A 108 9.20 0.87 5.49
CA ASN A 108 10.09 2.02 5.62
C ASN A 108 9.72 2.96 6.78
N TYR A 109 8.43 3.06 7.10
CA TYR A 109 7.89 4.08 8.02
C TYR A 109 6.96 3.51 9.08
N GLY A 110 6.83 2.20 9.20
CA GLY A 110 5.90 1.56 10.15
C GLY A 110 6.16 1.94 11.61
N ASP A 111 7.41 2.20 11.95
CA ASP A 111 7.86 2.66 13.26
C ASP A 111 7.43 4.10 13.60
N ARG A 112 7.07 4.90 12.58
CA ARG A 112 6.61 6.30 12.75
C ARG A 112 5.16 6.39 13.20
N LEU A 113 4.38 5.32 13.07
CA LEU A 113 3.02 5.28 13.60
C LEU A 113 3.08 5.32 15.13
N ASN A 114 2.97 6.50 15.69
CA ASN A 114 3.09 6.73 17.13
C ASN A 114 1.81 7.34 17.68
N THR A 115 1.04 6.52 18.38
CA THR A 115 -0.20 6.95 19.03
C THR A 115 0.06 7.65 20.38
N GLY A 116 1.25 7.52 20.94
CA GLY A 116 1.63 8.15 22.22
C GLY A 116 1.71 9.68 22.14
N ASN A 117 2.00 10.25 20.96
CA ASN A 117 2.02 11.69 20.70
C ASN A 117 0.67 12.24 20.22
N GLY A 118 -0.38 11.42 20.24
CA GLY A 118 -1.72 11.75 19.73
C GLY A 118 -1.95 11.23 18.30
N LEU A 119 -3.23 11.05 17.97
CA LEU A 119 -3.63 10.49 16.66
C LEU A 119 -3.51 11.49 15.49
N PHE A 120 -3.46 12.80 15.79
CA PHE A 120 -3.52 13.88 14.80
C PHE A 120 -2.15 14.50 14.49
N THR A 121 -1.09 13.71 14.49
CA THR A 121 0.19 14.14 13.92
C THR A 121 0.14 14.05 12.40
N ILE A 122 0.96 14.84 11.70
CA ILE A 122 1.02 14.82 10.22
C ILE A 122 1.37 13.40 9.73
N ASP A 123 2.33 12.74 10.37
CA ASP A 123 2.73 11.38 10.01
C ASP A 123 1.58 10.37 10.17
N ASN A 124 0.86 10.42 11.31
CA ASN A 124 -0.28 9.54 11.53
C ASN A 124 -1.41 9.80 10.52
N ILE A 125 -1.70 11.09 10.23
CA ILE A 125 -2.71 11.45 9.24
C ILE A 125 -2.30 10.96 7.84
N HIS A 126 -1.04 11.15 7.45
CA HIS A 126 -0.51 10.63 6.18
C HIS A 126 -0.69 9.11 6.07
N ILE A 127 -0.27 8.37 7.11
CA ILE A 127 -0.39 6.91 7.14
C ILE A 127 -1.86 6.48 7.02
N VAL A 128 -2.76 7.08 7.81
CA VAL A 128 -4.20 6.75 7.78
C VAL A 128 -4.81 7.04 6.41
N LEU A 129 -4.51 8.21 5.83
CA LEU A 129 -5.03 8.59 4.52
C LEU A 129 -4.46 7.69 3.41
N GLY A 130 -3.16 7.38 3.46
CA GLY A 130 -2.51 6.51 2.50
C GLY A 130 -3.07 5.09 2.52
N ILE A 131 -3.20 4.49 3.71
CA ILE A 131 -3.75 3.14 3.85
C ILE A 131 -5.22 3.11 3.46
N THR A 132 -6.05 4.00 4.01
CA THR A 132 -7.49 4.00 3.74
C THR A 132 -7.77 4.29 2.28
N GLY A 133 -7.06 5.26 1.70
CA GLY A 133 -7.18 5.60 0.29
C GLY A 133 -6.78 4.44 -0.62
N GLY A 134 -5.64 3.80 -0.34
CA GLY A 134 -5.19 2.65 -1.10
C GLY A 134 -6.14 1.45 -0.99
N VAL A 135 -6.68 1.17 0.20
CA VAL A 135 -7.70 0.12 0.40
C VAL A 135 -8.96 0.41 -0.42
N PHE A 136 -9.40 1.67 -0.48
CA PHE A 136 -10.56 2.06 -1.30
C PHE A 136 -10.28 1.88 -2.79
N MET A 137 -9.10 2.25 -3.29
CA MET A 137 -8.71 2.02 -4.68
C MET A 137 -8.68 0.53 -5.02
N ILE A 138 -8.10 -0.30 -4.13
CA ILE A 138 -8.06 -1.74 -4.30
C ILE A 138 -9.48 -2.32 -4.30
N ALA A 139 -10.33 -1.93 -3.36
CA ALA A 139 -11.71 -2.40 -3.29
C ALA A 139 -12.51 -1.99 -4.53
N ALA A 140 -12.33 -0.75 -5.03
CA ALA A 140 -12.98 -0.27 -6.23
C ALA A 140 -12.71 -1.19 -7.43
N SER A 141 -11.47 -1.64 -7.63
CA SER A 141 -11.13 -2.52 -8.77
C SER A 141 -11.85 -3.88 -8.77
N PHE A 142 -12.48 -4.28 -7.66
CA PHE A 142 -13.28 -5.51 -7.54
C PHE A 142 -14.79 -5.27 -7.64
N LEU A 143 -15.23 -4.02 -7.58
CA LEU A 143 -16.67 -3.69 -7.62
C LEU A 143 -17.27 -3.68 -9.03
N GLY A 144 -16.42 -3.65 -10.06
CA GLY A 144 -16.87 -3.71 -11.46
C GLY A 144 -17.88 -2.60 -11.80
N GLU A 145 -19.03 -2.96 -12.35
CA GLU A 145 -20.11 -2.05 -12.76
C GLU A 145 -20.99 -1.54 -11.61
N SER A 146 -20.61 -1.80 -10.35
CA SER A 146 -21.38 -1.33 -9.18
C SER A 146 -21.35 0.19 -9.06
N ASP A 147 -22.45 0.80 -8.63
CA ASP A 147 -22.56 2.23 -8.31
C ASP A 147 -21.53 2.68 -7.25
N ALA A 148 -21.05 1.75 -6.43
CA ALA A 148 -20.03 2.02 -5.42
C ALA A 148 -18.61 2.16 -6.03
N HIS A 149 -18.36 1.60 -7.22
CA HIS A 149 -17.05 1.65 -7.87
C HIS A 149 -16.51 3.09 -8.03
N PRO A 150 -17.21 4.03 -8.69
CA PRO A 150 -16.68 5.38 -8.90
C PRO A 150 -16.52 6.14 -7.59
N ILE A 151 -17.40 5.90 -6.60
CA ILE A 151 -17.31 6.55 -5.28
C ILE A 151 -16.05 6.10 -4.56
N MET A 152 -15.80 4.79 -4.50
CA MET A 152 -14.62 4.26 -3.81
C MET A 152 -13.33 4.59 -4.53
N ALA A 153 -13.31 4.53 -5.87
CA ALA A 153 -12.14 4.93 -6.65
C ALA A 153 -11.80 6.41 -6.44
N GLY A 154 -12.81 7.29 -6.51
CA GLY A 154 -12.65 8.73 -6.32
C GLY A 154 -12.19 9.09 -4.91
N LEU A 155 -12.84 8.53 -3.87
CA LEU A 155 -12.45 8.75 -2.48
C LEU A 155 -11.05 8.20 -2.20
N GLY A 156 -10.73 7.01 -2.70
CA GLY A 156 -9.43 6.40 -2.52
C GLY A 156 -8.31 7.25 -3.10
N THR A 157 -8.48 7.69 -4.35
CA THR A 157 -7.52 8.56 -5.04
C THR A 157 -7.37 9.92 -4.33
N ALA A 158 -8.48 10.53 -3.90
CA ALA A 158 -8.45 11.81 -3.18
C ALA A 158 -7.75 11.69 -1.81
N MET A 159 -7.99 10.62 -1.06
CA MET A 159 -7.35 10.40 0.24
C MET A 159 -5.85 10.16 0.10
N MET A 160 -5.42 9.32 -0.86
CA MET A 160 -3.99 9.13 -1.13
C MET A 160 -3.33 10.44 -1.58
N GLY A 161 -3.98 11.20 -2.47
CA GLY A 161 -3.49 12.51 -2.91
C GLY A 161 -3.35 13.50 -1.76
N ALA A 162 -4.33 13.57 -0.85
CA ALA A 162 -4.26 14.40 0.35
C ALA A 162 -3.11 13.96 1.27
N GLY A 163 -2.90 12.65 1.44
CA GLY A 163 -1.77 12.12 2.18
C GLY A 163 -0.43 12.59 1.61
N ILE A 164 -0.26 12.55 0.28
CA ILE A 164 0.96 13.04 -0.39
C ILE A 164 1.18 14.53 -0.13
N VAL A 165 0.13 15.35 -0.29
CA VAL A 165 0.24 16.82 -0.10
C VAL A 165 0.65 17.18 1.33
N LEU A 166 0.26 16.39 2.33
CA LEU A 166 0.65 16.64 3.73
C LEU A 166 2.14 16.39 4.01
N GLN A 167 2.83 15.67 3.13
CA GLN A 167 4.26 15.34 3.29
C GLN A 167 5.19 16.25 2.46
N LEU A 168 4.62 17.12 1.61
CA LEU A 168 5.37 18.13 0.86
C LEU A 168 5.72 19.34 1.73
#